data_b5e0048a5e1beeee32218562420f824e
#
_entry.id   b5e0048a5e1beeee32218562420f824e
#
_cell.length_a   1.000
_cell.length_b   1.000
_cell.length_c   1.000
_cell.angle_alpha   90.00
_cell.angle_beta   90.00
_cell.angle_gamma   90.00
#
_symmetry.space_group_name_H-M   'P 1'
#
loop_
_entity.id
_entity.type
_entity.pdbx_description
1 polymer ?
#
loop_
_entity_poly.entity_id
_entity_poly.type
_entity_poly.pdbx_seq_one_letter_code
_entity_poly.pdbx_strand_id
1 'polypeptide(L)'
;MSENHKYYYMKLKETFFNDSKILLLEQMQDGPLYILLLLKFYLISLPYNGLLLVSENMPHTFQTLAIVTRYQVGTVERAIKIFLKFGLI
;
A
#
# COMPACT_ATOMS: atom_id res chain seq x y z
N MET A 1 -17.42 24.60 10.10
CA MET A 1 -17.08 23.19 10.01
C MET A 1 -17.50 22.61 8.68
N SER A 2 -16.60 21.95 8.05
CA SER A 2 -16.91 21.38 6.75
C SER A 2 -17.77 20.15 6.89
N GLU A 3 -18.87 20.15 6.15
CA GLU A 3 -19.74 18.99 6.04
C GLU A 3 -19.32 18.12 4.86
N ASN A 4 -18.33 18.59 4.09
CA ASN A 4 -17.94 17.97 2.85
C ASN A 4 -16.83 16.95 3.07
N HIS A 5 -16.97 16.16 4.12
CA HIS A 5 -16.08 15.06 4.37
C HIS A 5 -16.37 13.96 3.37
N LYS A 6 -15.37 13.66 2.55
CA LYS A 6 -15.45 12.47 1.71
C LYS A 6 -14.79 11.32 2.45
N TYR A 7 -15.46 10.20 2.45
CA TYR A 7 -14.93 8.98 3.04
C TYR A 7 -14.51 8.05 1.92
N TYR A 8 -13.30 7.57 1.99
CA TYR A 8 -12.76 6.61 1.04
C TYR A 8 -12.64 5.27 1.73
N TYR A 9 -13.01 4.23 1.02
CA TYR A 9 -12.88 2.89 1.56
C TYR A 9 -12.46 1.94 0.46
N MET A 10 -11.70 0.92 0.85
CA MET A 10 -11.21 -0.09 -0.05
C MET A 10 -12.14 -1.29 -0.01
N LYS A 11 -12.46 -1.82 -1.18
CA LYS A 11 -13.20 -3.06 -1.28
C LYS A 11 -12.23 -4.19 -1.56
N LEU A 12 -12.25 -5.21 -0.73
CA LEU A 12 -11.49 -6.42 -0.96
C LEU A 12 -12.44 -7.51 -1.44
N LYS A 13 -12.03 -8.21 -2.48
CA LYS A 13 -12.76 -9.41 -2.91
C LYS A 13 -12.60 -10.49 -1.84
N GLU A 14 -13.63 -11.30 -1.67
CA GLU A 14 -13.56 -12.43 -0.74
C GLU A 14 -12.45 -13.40 -1.08
N THR A 15 -12.00 -13.39 -2.35
CA THR A 15 -10.94 -14.25 -2.85
C THR A 15 -9.56 -13.61 -2.76
N PHE A 16 -9.42 -12.47 -2.07
CA PHE A 16 -8.15 -11.73 -2.03
C PHE A 16 -6.98 -12.63 -1.62
N PHE A 17 -7.14 -13.43 -0.58
CA PHE A 17 -6.06 -14.28 -0.09
C PHE A 17 -5.89 -15.56 -0.91
N ASN A 18 -6.73 -15.77 -1.92
CA ASN A 18 -6.58 -16.90 -2.85
C ASN A 18 -5.93 -16.47 -4.17
N ASP A 19 -5.66 -15.18 -4.34
CA ASP A 19 -4.93 -14.68 -5.50
C ASP A 19 -3.51 -15.24 -5.47
N SER A 20 -3.03 -15.73 -6.61
CA SER A 20 -1.72 -16.38 -6.66
C SER A 20 -0.58 -15.47 -6.24
N LYS A 21 -0.67 -14.18 -6.58
CA LYS A 21 0.36 -13.21 -6.19
C LYS A 21 0.36 -13.00 -4.68
N ILE A 22 -0.81 -12.93 -4.07
CA ILE A 22 -0.94 -12.76 -2.64
C ILE A 22 -0.47 -14.02 -1.90
N LEU A 23 -0.81 -15.18 -2.43
CA LEU A 23 -0.33 -16.44 -1.85
C LEU A 23 1.20 -16.51 -1.85
N LEU A 24 1.83 -16.15 -2.98
CA LEU A 24 3.29 -16.13 -3.08
C LEU A 24 3.90 -15.11 -2.13
N LEU A 25 3.30 -13.93 -2.05
CA LEU A 25 3.79 -12.87 -1.17
C LEU A 25 3.73 -13.33 0.28
N GLU A 26 2.63 -13.95 0.68
CA GLU A 26 2.42 -14.42 2.04
C GLU A 26 3.44 -15.48 2.45
N GLN A 27 3.92 -16.28 1.50
CA GLN A 27 4.91 -17.34 1.75
C GLN A 27 6.33 -16.82 1.92
N MET A 28 6.58 -15.58 1.52
CA MET A 28 7.92 -15.00 1.63
C MET A 28 8.29 -14.74 3.07
N GLN A 29 9.59 -14.65 3.35
CA GLN A 29 10.05 -14.15 4.64
C GLN A 29 9.48 -12.75 4.84
N ASP A 30 8.91 -12.50 6.02
CA ASP A 30 8.19 -11.26 6.33
C ASP A 30 6.95 -11.04 5.46
N GLY A 31 6.41 -12.12 4.89
CA GLY A 31 5.24 -12.04 4.02
C GLY A 31 4.06 -11.32 4.65
N PRO A 32 3.63 -11.68 5.86
CA PRO A 32 2.50 -10.98 6.49
C PRO A 32 2.73 -9.49 6.66
N LEU A 33 3.97 -9.07 6.94
CA LEU A 33 4.32 -7.67 7.01
C LEU A 33 4.13 -6.98 5.67
N TYR A 34 4.55 -7.63 4.59
CA TYR A 34 4.40 -7.07 3.25
C TYR A 34 2.93 -7.00 2.84
N ILE A 35 2.11 -7.99 3.23
CA ILE A 35 0.67 -7.93 2.97
C ILE A 35 0.06 -6.70 3.66
N LEU A 36 0.41 -6.50 4.93
CA LEU A 36 -0.10 -5.33 5.67
C LEU A 36 0.35 -4.03 5.02
N LEU A 37 1.60 -3.98 4.60
CA LEU A 37 2.14 -2.78 3.94
C LEU A 37 1.43 -2.51 2.62
N LEU A 38 1.14 -3.56 1.85
CA LEU A 38 0.40 -3.44 0.60
C LEU A 38 -0.97 -2.83 0.83
N LEU A 39 -1.68 -3.32 1.84
CA LEU A 39 -3.00 -2.77 2.18
C LEU A 39 -2.90 -1.31 2.60
N LYS A 40 -1.88 -0.95 3.36
CA LYS A 40 -1.64 0.45 3.73
C LYS A 40 -1.40 1.33 2.50
N PHE A 41 -0.61 0.84 1.54
CA PHE A 41 -0.38 1.57 0.30
C PHE A 41 -1.67 1.77 -0.49
N TYR A 42 -2.49 0.73 -0.59
CA TYR A 42 -3.78 0.85 -1.28
C TYR A 42 -4.64 1.92 -0.63
N LEU A 43 -4.72 1.92 0.70
CA LEU A 43 -5.52 2.91 1.42
C LEU A 43 -4.98 4.32 1.24
N ILE A 44 -3.67 4.49 1.26
CA ILE A 44 -3.04 5.80 1.04
C ILE A 44 -3.37 6.33 -0.36
N SER A 45 -3.44 5.44 -1.35
CA SER A 45 -3.64 5.84 -2.74
C SER A 45 -5.10 6.09 -3.10
N LEU A 46 -6.05 5.69 -2.26
CA LEU A 46 -7.47 5.81 -2.58
C LEU A 46 -7.91 7.24 -2.96
N PRO A 47 -7.54 8.28 -2.18
CA PRO A 47 -7.98 9.64 -2.54
C PRO A 47 -7.36 10.15 -3.82
N TYR A 48 -6.36 9.48 -4.38
CA TYR A 48 -5.58 9.95 -5.51
C TYR A 48 -5.58 8.96 -6.67
N ASN A 49 -6.67 8.20 -6.81
CA ASN A 49 -6.88 7.29 -7.94
C ASN A 49 -5.76 6.28 -8.13
N GLY A 50 -5.25 5.73 -7.02
CA GLY A 50 -4.21 4.72 -7.07
C GLY A 50 -2.80 5.26 -7.07
N LEU A 51 -2.63 6.58 -6.98
CA LEU A 51 -1.31 7.19 -6.90
C LEU A 51 -0.92 7.42 -5.45
N LEU A 52 0.34 7.15 -5.12
CA LEU A 52 0.86 7.36 -3.77
C LEU A 52 1.32 8.81 -3.64
N LEU A 53 0.38 9.69 -3.29
CA LEU A 53 0.64 11.11 -3.18
C LEU A 53 0.44 11.57 -1.73
N VAL A 54 1.30 12.49 -1.29
CA VAL A 54 1.12 13.22 -0.03
C VAL A 54 -0.02 14.21 -0.19
N SER A 55 -0.04 14.88 -1.34
CA SER A 55 -1.08 15.80 -1.73
C SER A 55 -1.14 15.80 -3.25
N GLU A 56 -2.05 16.59 -3.82
CA GLU A 56 -2.35 16.55 -5.23
C GLU A 56 -1.12 16.61 -6.13
N ASN A 57 -0.09 17.37 -5.73
CA ASN A 57 1.10 17.55 -6.56
C ASN A 57 2.39 17.08 -5.89
N MET A 58 2.28 16.28 -4.85
CA MET A 58 3.45 15.87 -4.09
C MET A 58 3.46 14.36 -3.91
N PRO A 59 4.21 13.62 -4.75
CA PRO A 59 4.31 12.17 -4.59
C PRO A 59 5.05 11.79 -3.31
N HIS A 60 4.70 10.64 -2.79
CA HIS A 60 5.42 10.06 -1.65
C HIS A 60 6.81 9.61 -2.09
N THR A 61 7.76 9.82 -1.19
CA THR A 61 9.09 9.22 -1.29
C THR A 61 9.13 7.99 -0.38
N PHE A 62 10.23 7.24 -0.42
CA PHE A 62 10.41 6.13 0.53
C PHE A 62 10.36 6.65 1.96
N GLN A 63 10.93 7.82 2.22
CA GLN A 63 10.96 8.42 3.55
C GLN A 63 9.56 8.79 4.03
N THR A 64 8.77 9.44 3.19
CA THR A 64 7.41 9.83 3.60
C THR A 64 6.51 8.61 3.77
N LEU A 65 6.66 7.59 2.92
CA LEU A 65 5.93 6.34 3.08
C LEU A 65 6.31 5.64 4.38
N ALA A 66 7.59 5.67 4.74
CA ALA A 66 8.05 5.09 6.01
C ALA A 66 7.36 5.77 7.19
N ILE A 67 7.26 7.10 7.16
CA ILE A 67 6.62 7.86 8.23
C ILE A 67 5.14 7.47 8.35
N VAL A 68 4.39 7.50 7.25
CA VAL A 68 2.94 7.30 7.31
C VAL A 68 2.56 5.84 7.55
N THR A 69 3.41 4.90 7.15
CA THR A 69 3.15 3.48 7.38
C THR A 69 3.71 2.98 8.70
N ARG A 70 4.58 3.76 9.32
CA ARG A 70 5.27 3.40 10.58
C ARG A 70 6.21 2.22 10.42
N TYR A 71 6.83 2.11 9.25
CA TYR A 71 7.87 1.13 8.98
C TYR A 71 9.18 1.83 8.67
N GLN A 72 10.28 1.12 8.78
CA GLN A 72 11.59 1.66 8.43
C GLN A 72 11.70 1.85 6.92
N VAL A 73 12.48 2.84 6.51
CA VAL A 73 12.60 3.19 5.10
C VAL A 73 13.14 2.01 4.28
N GLY A 74 14.07 1.24 4.83
CA GLY A 74 14.60 0.06 4.14
C GLY A 74 13.54 -1.00 3.90
N THR A 75 12.63 -1.18 4.85
CA THR A 75 11.52 -2.11 4.72
C THR A 75 10.57 -1.66 3.61
N VAL A 76 10.24 -0.36 3.60
CA VAL A 76 9.37 0.21 2.57
C VAL A 76 10.00 0.04 1.18
N GLU A 77 11.28 0.30 1.07
CA GLU A 77 12.00 0.18 -0.20
C GLU A 77 11.96 -1.26 -0.72
N ARG A 78 12.23 -2.23 0.15
CA ARG A 78 12.17 -3.65 -0.24
C ARG A 78 10.75 -4.04 -0.65
N ALA A 79 9.76 -3.58 0.10
CA ALA A 79 8.36 -3.89 -0.20
C ALA A 79 7.97 -3.37 -1.57
N ILE A 80 8.33 -2.13 -1.88
CA ILE A 80 7.99 -1.53 -3.18
C ILE A 80 8.62 -2.33 -4.32
N LYS A 81 9.87 -2.74 -4.17
CA LYS A 81 10.52 -3.56 -5.20
C LYS A 81 9.78 -4.87 -5.42
N ILE A 82 9.34 -5.51 -4.35
CA ILE A 82 8.57 -6.75 -4.42
C ILE A 82 7.22 -6.50 -5.09
N PHE A 83 6.52 -5.45 -4.71
CA PHE A 83 5.21 -5.13 -5.26
C PHE A 83 5.28 -4.82 -6.74
N LEU A 84 6.31 -4.10 -7.17
CA LEU A 84 6.53 -3.83 -8.59
C LEU A 84 6.82 -5.12 -9.35
N LYS A 85 7.63 -5.99 -8.78
CA LYS A 85 7.97 -7.27 -9.41
C LYS A 85 6.73 -8.13 -9.61
N PHE A 86 5.80 -8.11 -8.65
CA PHE A 86 4.59 -8.90 -8.72
C PHE A 86 3.46 -8.17 -9.46
N GLY A 87 3.67 -6.95 -9.87
CA GLY A 87 2.63 -6.17 -10.53
C GLY A 87 1.49 -5.77 -9.62
N LEU A 88 1.76 -5.60 -8.34
CA LEU A 88 0.74 -5.23 -7.35
C LEU A 88 0.57 -3.72 -7.23
N ILE A 89 1.54 -2.97 -7.69
CA ILE A 89 1.46 -1.52 -7.77
C ILE A 89 1.99 -1.03 -9.10
#